data_afbe41f11b5589fa55324ba7a1aa09fd
#
_entry.id   afbe41f11b5589fa55324ba7a1aa09fd
#
_cell.length_a   1.000
_cell.length_b   1.000
_cell.length_c   1.000
_cell.angle_alpha   90.00
_cell.angle_beta   90.00
_cell.angle_gamma   90.00
#
_symmetry.space_group_name_H-M   'P 1'
#
loop_
_entity.id
_entity.type
_entity.pdbx_description
1 polymer ?
#
loop_
_entity_poly.entity_id
_entity_poly.type
_entity_poly.pdbx_seq_one_letter_code
_entity_poly.pdbx_strand_id
1 'polypeptide(L)'
;WDGLGVLVRENPSIKYFFGKVTMYPNYDTNSRDYLLHFMHTYFPDTEQLMKPFHPLVQSYDSAYIEQQLHGLDFKDGFKVLNSLIREKGEFIPPLVNIYMNLSSTMKTFGTAVNPEFGGVEETGILITIQDIFEEKKERHMRY
;
A
#
# COMPACT_ATOMS: atom_id res chain seq x y z
N TRP A 1 1.66 10.07 -12.60
CA TRP A 1 2.23 8.83 -13.16
C TRP A 1 2.97 9.07 -14.47
N ASP A 2 2.48 9.95 -15.33
CA ASP A 2 3.10 10.22 -16.63
C ASP A 2 4.55 10.72 -16.47
N GLY A 3 4.83 11.56 -15.46
CA GLY A 3 6.19 12.00 -15.14
C GLY A 3 7.12 10.86 -14.73
N LEU A 4 6.63 9.88 -13.96
CA LEU A 4 7.40 8.68 -13.62
C LEU A 4 7.61 7.78 -14.85
N GLY A 5 6.62 7.70 -15.73
CA GLY A 5 6.75 6.99 -17.00
C GLY A 5 7.83 7.58 -17.91
N VAL A 6 7.91 8.90 -18.00
CA VAL A 6 8.99 9.61 -18.71
C VAL A 6 10.35 9.29 -18.10
N LEU A 7 10.45 9.35 -16.76
CA LEU A 7 11.69 9.07 -16.04
C LEU A 7 12.23 7.66 -16.33
N VAL A 8 11.37 6.65 -16.30
CA VAL A 8 11.74 5.26 -16.64
C VAL A 8 12.17 5.12 -18.09
N ARG A 9 11.45 5.75 -19.00
CA ARG A 9 11.77 5.71 -20.43
C ARG A 9 13.13 6.34 -20.72
N GLU A 10 13.46 7.44 -20.06
CA GLU A 10 14.73 8.13 -20.21
C GLU A 10 15.88 7.44 -19.46
N ASN A 11 15.56 6.64 -18.46
CA ASN A 11 16.52 5.93 -17.61
C ASN A 11 16.15 4.45 -17.49
N PRO A 12 16.38 3.63 -18.52
CA PRO A 12 15.99 2.21 -18.53
C PRO A 12 16.67 1.35 -17.46
N SER A 13 17.70 1.85 -16.81
CA SER A 13 18.41 1.18 -15.71
C SER A 13 17.64 1.23 -14.38
N ILE A 14 16.63 2.09 -14.25
CA ILE A 14 15.78 2.15 -13.07
C ILE A 14 14.93 0.87 -12.99
N LYS A 15 15.07 0.14 -11.88
CA LYS A 15 14.38 -1.14 -11.68
C LYS A 15 13.21 -1.03 -10.71
N TYR A 16 13.26 -0.08 -9.79
CA TYR A 16 12.34 0.04 -8.68
C TYR A 16 11.85 1.47 -8.50
N PHE A 17 10.59 1.60 -8.08
CA PHE A 17 10.09 2.79 -7.42
C PHE A 17 9.95 2.50 -5.93
N PHE A 18 10.63 3.28 -5.12
CA PHE A 18 10.39 3.31 -3.69
C PHE A 18 9.61 4.58 -3.34
N GLY A 19 8.61 4.42 -2.51
CA GLY A 19 7.79 5.53 -2.04
C GLY A 19 7.20 5.25 -0.68
N LYS A 20 6.45 6.21 -0.18
CA LYS A 20 5.68 6.06 1.04
C LYS A 20 4.27 6.55 0.84
N VAL A 21 3.32 5.87 1.46
CA VAL A 21 1.95 6.32 1.58
C VAL A 21 1.73 6.91 2.97
N THR A 22 1.05 8.03 3.03
CA THR A 22 0.82 8.77 4.26
C THR A 22 -0.64 8.66 4.66
N MET A 23 -0.89 8.28 5.90
CA MET A 23 -2.20 8.37 6.53
C MET A 23 -2.18 9.43 7.63
N TYR A 24 -3.25 10.20 7.67
CA TYR A 24 -3.37 11.31 8.60
C TYR A 24 -3.98 10.84 9.93
N PRO A 25 -3.65 11.49 11.07
CA PRO A 25 -4.11 11.06 12.40
C PRO A 25 -5.62 11.08 12.59
N ASN A 26 -6.37 11.79 11.76
CA ASN A 26 -7.84 11.85 11.82
C ASN A 26 -8.54 10.72 11.06
N TYR A 27 -7.80 9.86 10.37
CA TYR A 27 -8.35 8.67 9.74
C TYR A 27 -8.74 7.65 10.81
N ASP A 28 -9.87 6.96 10.63
CA ASP A 28 -10.34 5.96 11.60
C ASP A 28 -9.27 4.90 11.88
N THR A 29 -8.98 4.68 13.17
CA THR A 29 -7.89 3.80 13.59
C THR A 29 -8.09 2.34 13.18
N ASN A 30 -9.33 1.83 13.27
CA ASN A 30 -9.61 0.45 12.86
C ASN A 30 -9.50 0.30 11.34
N SER A 31 -10.01 1.28 10.60
CA SER A 31 -9.88 1.31 9.13
C SER A 31 -8.42 1.34 8.69
N ARG A 32 -7.60 2.13 9.37
CA ARG A 32 -6.15 2.16 9.16
C ARG A 32 -5.52 0.79 9.42
N ASP A 33 -5.83 0.19 10.56
CA ASP A 33 -5.24 -1.08 10.95
C ASP A 33 -5.67 -2.22 10.02
N TYR A 34 -6.92 -2.25 9.59
CA TYR A 34 -7.39 -3.22 8.61
C TYR A 34 -6.73 -3.02 7.24
N LEU A 35 -6.55 -1.78 6.81
CA LEU A 35 -5.86 -1.47 5.55
C LEU A 35 -4.40 -1.92 5.58
N LEU A 36 -3.67 -1.61 6.66
CA LEU A 36 -2.28 -2.04 6.83
C LEU A 36 -2.16 -3.57 6.90
N HIS A 37 -3.05 -4.23 7.65
CA HIS A 37 -3.10 -5.69 7.69
C HIS A 37 -3.33 -6.30 6.30
N PHE A 38 -4.27 -5.76 5.55
CA PHE A 38 -4.54 -6.16 4.16
C PHE A 38 -3.32 -6.00 3.27
N MET A 39 -2.65 -4.85 3.33
CA MET A 39 -1.44 -4.60 2.55
C MET A 39 -0.32 -5.58 2.89
N HIS A 40 -0.10 -5.88 4.16
CA HIS A 40 0.89 -6.87 4.59
C HIS A 40 0.51 -8.31 4.21
N THR A 41 -0.76 -8.62 4.11
CA THR A 41 -1.25 -9.94 3.72
C THR A 41 -1.03 -10.21 2.23
N TYR A 42 -1.41 -9.26 1.37
CA TYR A 42 -1.36 -9.44 -0.09
C TYR A 42 -0.07 -8.94 -0.74
N PHE A 43 0.65 -8.05 -0.07
CA PHE A 43 1.89 -7.44 -0.55
C PHE A 43 3.00 -7.49 0.52
N PRO A 44 3.36 -8.69 1.01
CA PRO A 44 4.34 -8.82 2.08
C PRO A 44 5.76 -8.48 1.62
N ASP A 45 6.56 -7.94 2.54
CA ASP A 45 8.02 -7.89 2.42
C ASP A 45 8.63 -9.15 3.02
N THR A 46 8.64 -10.24 2.26
CA THR A 46 9.18 -11.54 2.71
C THR A 46 10.70 -11.53 2.91
N GLU A 47 11.40 -10.60 2.28
CA GLU A 47 12.86 -10.45 2.37
C GLU A 47 13.29 -9.56 3.55
N GLN A 48 12.34 -8.91 4.23
CA GLN A 48 12.59 -7.99 5.34
C GLN A 48 13.61 -6.88 4.98
N LEU A 49 13.41 -6.27 3.82
CA LEU A 49 14.33 -5.28 3.25
C LEU A 49 14.39 -3.99 4.06
N MET A 50 13.30 -3.62 4.74
CA MET A 50 13.20 -2.34 5.44
C MET A 50 12.35 -2.46 6.71
N LYS A 51 12.80 -1.77 7.76
CA LYS A 51 12.08 -1.66 9.03
C LYS A 51 12.05 -0.19 9.49
N PRO A 52 10.94 0.29 10.05
CA PRO A 52 10.86 1.65 10.59
C PRO A 52 11.67 1.77 11.88
N PHE A 53 12.31 2.93 12.10
CA PHE A 53 12.98 3.24 13.37
C PHE A 53 11.96 3.47 14.51
N HIS A 54 10.85 4.12 14.17
CA HIS A 54 9.76 4.40 15.12
C HIS A 54 8.49 3.74 14.61
N PRO A 55 8.33 2.41 14.86
CA PRO A 55 7.21 1.68 14.32
C PRO A 55 5.89 2.13 14.95
N LEU A 56 4.85 2.18 14.11
CA LEU A 56 3.49 2.35 14.59
C LEU A 56 3.09 1.15 15.45
N VAL A 57 2.59 1.44 16.65
CA VAL A 57 1.98 0.42 17.51
C VAL A 57 0.51 0.30 17.13
N GLN A 58 0.12 -0.88 16.66
CA GLN A 58 -1.25 -1.20 16.31
C GLN A 58 -1.93 -1.97 17.44
N SER A 59 -3.20 -1.63 17.71
CA SER A 59 -4.03 -2.32 18.70
C SER A 59 -5.38 -2.59 18.07
N TYR A 60 -5.53 -3.74 17.41
CA TYR A 60 -6.75 -4.15 16.74
C TYR A 60 -6.93 -5.67 16.81
N ASP A 61 -8.13 -6.13 16.55
CA ASP A 61 -8.41 -7.56 16.44
C ASP A 61 -7.95 -8.11 15.09
N SER A 62 -6.70 -8.60 15.06
CA SER A 62 -6.14 -9.22 13.84
C SER A 62 -6.88 -10.50 13.46
N ALA A 63 -7.39 -11.26 14.45
CA ALA A 63 -8.12 -12.50 14.18
C ALA A 63 -9.42 -12.22 13.42
N TYR A 64 -10.09 -11.12 13.73
CA TYR A 64 -11.28 -10.71 12.99
C TYR A 64 -11.00 -10.46 11.51
N ILE A 65 -10.02 -9.60 11.20
CA ILE A 65 -9.71 -9.29 9.79
C ILE A 65 -9.14 -10.51 9.04
N GLU A 66 -8.34 -11.33 9.71
CA GLU A 66 -7.82 -12.60 9.14
C GLU A 66 -8.97 -13.54 8.77
N GLN A 67 -9.97 -13.68 9.63
CA GLN A 67 -11.16 -14.48 9.35
C GLN A 67 -11.95 -13.92 8.15
N GLN A 68 -12.12 -12.60 8.06
CA GLN A 68 -12.82 -11.97 6.95
C GLN A 68 -12.12 -12.18 5.60
N LEU A 69 -10.79 -12.25 5.61
CA LEU A 69 -9.98 -12.41 4.40
C LEU A 69 -9.62 -13.87 4.09
N HIS A 70 -9.94 -14.81 4.99
CA HIS A 70 -9.54 -16.20 4.86
C HIS A 70 -9.98 -16.83 3.54
N GLY A 71 -9.02 -17.38 2.78
CA GLY A 71 -9.27 -18.05 1.51
C GLY A 71 -9.64 -17.14 0.33
N LEU A 72 -9.62 -15.82 0.52
CA LEU A 72 -9.92 -14.86 -0.53
C LEU A 72 -8.66 -14.48 -1.31
N ASP A 73 -8.80 -14.32 -2.62
CA ASP A 73 -7.80 -13.66 -3.45
C ASP A 73 -7.79 -12.12 -3.22
N PHE A 74 -6.85 -11.43 -3.84
CA PHE A 74 -6.77 -9.97 -3.73
C PHE A 74 -8.09 -9.27 -4.12
N LYS A 75 -8.70 -9.66 -5.23
CA LYS A 75 -9.89 -9.01 -5.76
C LYS A 75 -11.09 -9.11 -4.80
N ASP A 76 -11.34 -10.29 -4.28
CA ASP A 76 -12.45 -10.51 -3.35
C ASP A 76 -12.13 -10.00 -1.95
N GLY A 77 -10.91 -10.15 -1.50
CA GLY A 77 -10.43 -9.54 -0.25
C GLY A 77 -10.52 -8.01 -0.26
N PHE A 78 -10.22 -7.38 -1.40
CA PHE A 78 -10.34 -5.93 -1.56
C PHE A 78 -11.80 -5.44 -1.42
N LYS A 79 -12.77 -6.19 -1.94
CA LYS A 79 -14.20 -5.87 -1.75
C LYS A 79 -14.58 -5.91 -0.28
N VAL A 80 -14.12 -6.93 0.45
CA VAL A 80 -14.36 -7.07 1.89
C VAL A 80 -13.74 -5.91 2.65
N LEU A 81 -12.45 -5.60 2.40
CA LEU A 81 -11.77 -4.46 3.01
C LEU A 81 -12.53 -3.16 2.76
N ASN A 82 -12.91 -2.90 1.53
CA ASN A 82 -13.61 -1.67 1.15
C ASN A 82 -14.97 -1.55 1.88
N SER A 83 -15.70 -2.66 2.05
CA SER A 83 -16.94 -2.69 2.83
C SER A 83 -16.70 -2.34 4.29
N LEU A 84 -15.72 -2.98 4.93
CA LEU A 84 -15.38 -2.74 6.33
C LEU A 84 -14.97 -1.28 6.60
N ILE A 85 -14.19 -0.70 5.70
CA ILE A 85 -13.75 0.70 5.81
C ILE A 85 -14.93 1.66 5.61
N ARG A 86 -15.80 1.38 4.65
CA ARG A 86 -17.00 2.20 4.39
C ARG A 86 -18.02 2.16 5.55
N GLU A 87 -18.14 1.06 6.25
CA GLU A 87 -18.98 0.95 7.44
C GLU A 87 -18.54 1.91 8.57
N LYS A 88 -17.26 2.30 8.56
CA LYS A 88 -16.70 3.31 9.48
C LYS A 88 -16.81 4.75 8.94
N GLY A 89 -17.43 4.95 7.79
CA GLY A 89 -17.53 6.25 7.14
C GLY A 89 -16.25 6.72 6.45
N GLU A 90 -15.29 5.81 6.26
CA GLU A 90 -14.00 6.10 5.64
C GLU A 90 -13.92 5.55 4.19
N PHE A 91 -12.86 5.93 3.51
CA PHE A 91 -12.52 5.43 2.19
C PHE A 91 -11.07 4.96 2.17
N ILE A 92 -10.77 3.96 1.34
CA ILE A 92 -9.38 3.62 1.04
C ILE A 92 -8.72 4.84 0.40
N PRO A 93 -7.60 5.35 0.96
CA PRO A 93 -6.93 6.51 0.38
C PRO A 93 -6.62 6.30 -1.10
N PRO A 94 -6.93 7.26 -1.99
CA PRO A 94 -6.80 7.08 -3.43
C PRO A 94 -5.40 6.63 -3.87
N LEU A 95 -4.37 7.18 -3.26
CA LEU A 95 -2.99 6.83 -3.58
C LEU A 95 -2.66 5.38 -3.22
N VAL A 96 -3.13 4.90 -2.06
CA VAL A 96 -2.97 3.52 -1.63
C VAL A 96 -3.67 2.57 -2.60
N ASN A 97 -4.91 2.92 -2.99
CA ASN A 97 -5.65 2.14 -3.98
C ASN A 97 -4.91 2.05 -5.32
N ILE A 98 -4.35 3.17 -5.80
CA ILE A 98 -3.57 3.19 -7.05
C ILE A 98 -2.37 2.26 -6.94
N TYR A 99 -1.60 2.32 -5.86
CA TYR A 99 -0.43 1.47 -5.68
C TYR A 99 -0.77 -0.01 -5.63
N MET A 100 -1.80 -0.40 -4.89
CA MET A 100 -2.24 -1.81 -4.82
C MET A 100 -2.71 -2.37 -6.17
N ASN A 101 -3.15 -1.51 -7.08
CA ASN A 101 -3.59 -1.90 -8.42
C ASN A 101 -2.55 -1.68 -9.52
N LEU A 102 -1.31 -1.39 -9.15
CA LEU A 102 -0.23 -1.15 -10.10
C LEU A 102 0.54 -2.42 -10.44
N SER A 103 0.79 -3.27 -9.44
CA SER A 103 1.57 -4.49 -9.56
C SER A 103 1.17 -5.51 -8.49
N SER A 104 1.18 -6.79 -8.83
CA SER A 104 0.94 -7.87 -7.86
C SER A 104 2.15 -8.17 -6.96
N THR A 105 3.32 -7.68 -7.32
CA THR A 105 4.58 -7.91 -6.59
C THR A 105 5.03 -6.72 -5.75
N MET A 106 4.16 -5.73 -5.57
CA MET A 106 4.43 -4.63 -4.65
C MET A 106 4.85 -5.18 -3.27
N LYS A 107 5.80 -4.54 -2.63
CA LYS A 107 6.17 -4.84 -1.24
C LYS A 107 5.71 -3.74 -0.32
N THR A 108 5.12 -4.13 0.80
CA THR A 108 4.70 -3.22 1.87
C THR A 108 5.66 -3.38 3.05
N PHE A 109 6.30 -2.29 3.41
CA PHE A 109 7.18 -2.23 4.58
C PHE A 109 6.42 -1.82 5.83
N GLY A 110 7.10 -1.74 6.96
CA GLY A 110 6.49 -1.25 8.20
C GLY A 110 6.07 0.21 8.13
N THR A 111 5.22 0.58 9.04
CA THR A 111 4.69 1.94 9.17
C THR A 111 5.40 2.67 10.30
N ALA A 112 5.85 3.89 10.04
CA ALA A 112 6.47 4.78 11.02
C ALA A 112 5.55 5.94 11.36
N VAL A 113 5.61 6.42 12.60
CA VAL A 113 5.01 7.69 12.99
C VAL A 113 6.04 8.80 12.77
N ASN A 114 5.66 9.87 12.07
CA ASN A 114 6.51 11.02 11.82
C ASN A 114 6.10 12.22 12.69
N PRO A 115 6.70 12.40 13.88
CA PRO A 115 6.33 13.48 14.80
C PRO A 115 6.71 14.88 14.27
N GLU A 116 7.71 14.96 13.39
CA GLU A 116 8.14 16.21 12.79
C GLU A 116 7.19 16.72 11.71
N PHE A 117 6.33 15.84 11.21
CA PHE A 117 5.32 16.16 10.19
C PHE A 117 3.89 15.93 10.69
N GLY A 118 3.56 16.47 11.88
CA GLY A 118 2.21 16.42 12.41
C GLY A 118 1.73 15.06 12.89
N GLY A 119 2.63 14.13 13.17
CA GLY A 119 2.28 12.79 13.65
C GLY A 119 1.64 11.89 12.60
N VAL A 120 1.83 12.19 11.32
CA VAL A 120 1.34 11.33 10.23
C VAL A 120 2.00 9.96 10.27
N GLU A 121 1.29 8.98 9.75
CA GLU A 121 1.72 7.60 9.66
C GLU A 121 2.18 7.30 8.23
N GLU A 122 3.44 6.92 8.08
CA GLU A 122 4.08 6.72 6.79
C GLU A 122 4.44 5.24 6.60
N THR A 123 3.86 4.62 5.58
CA THR A 123 4.13 3.23 5.19
C THR A 123 4.97 3.20 3.93
N GLY A 124 6.14 2.58 4.00
CA GLY A 124 7.00 2.39 2.84
C GLY A 124 6.46 1.33 1.88
N ILE A 125 6.61 1.58 0.59
CA ILE A 125 6.27 0.63 -0.47
C ILE A 125 7.36 0.56 -1.52
N LEU A 126 7.49 -0.59 -2.16
CA LEU A 126 8.40 -0.82 -3.28
C LEU A 126 7.63 -1.42 -4.45
N ILE A 127 7.79 -0.83 -5.63
CA ILE A 127 7.27 -1.34 -6.89
C ILE A 127 8.42 -1.77 -7.78
N THR A 128 8.42 -3.02 -8.23
CA THR A 128 9.31 -3.50 -9.27
C THR A 128 8.74 -3.10 -10.63
N ILE A 129 9.45 -2.26 -11.38
CA ILE A 129 8.93 -1.65 -12.62
C ILE A 129 8.59 -2.72 -13.67
N GLN A 130 9.39 -3.76 -13.75
CA GLN A 130 9.16 -4.86 -14.67
C GLN A 130 7.81 -5.55 -14.46
N ASP A 131 7.34 -5.61 -13.20
CA ASP A 131 6.13 -6.31 -12.78
C ASP A 131 4.86 -5.45 -12.82
N ILE A 132 4.99 -4.17 -13.17
CA ILE A 132 3.82 -3.29 -13.37
C ILE A 132 2.93 -3.89 -14.46
N PHE A 133 1.62 -3.93 -14.20
CA PHE A 133 0.65 -4.46 -15.17
C PHE A 133 0.75 -3.76 -16.52
N GLU A 134 0.71 -4.54 -17.60
CA GLU A 134 0.96 -4.04 -18.95
C GLU A 134 0.02 -2.89 -19.35
N GLU A 135 -1.26 -2.96 -18.98
CA GLU A 135 -2.23 -1.89 -19.21
C GLU A 135 -1.83 -0.55 -18.57
N LYS A 136 -1.12 -0.61 -17.43
CA LYS A 136 -0.62 0.57 -16.72
C LYS A 136 0.63 1.11 -17.40
N LYS A 137 1.51 0.23 -17.86
CA LYS A 137 2.70 0.61 -18.67
C LYS A 137 2.27 1.27 -19.97
N GLU A 138 1.30 0.70 -20.67
CA GLU A 138 0.75 1.27 -21.89
C GLU A 138 0.21 2.67 -21.69
N ARG A 139 -0.52 2.85 -20.61
CA ARG A 139 -1.14 4.14 -20.29
C ARG A 139 -0.15 5.24 -19.91
N HIS A 140 0.92 4.90 -19.19
CA HIS A 140 1.79 5.90 -18.54
C HIS A 140 3.24 5.91 -19.02
N MET A 141 3.69 4.89 -19.75
CA MET A 141 5.10 4.72 -20.13
C MET A 141 5.36 4.72 -21.63
N ARG A 142 4.33 4.61 -22.49
CA ARG A 142 4.50 4.51 -23.95
C ARG A 142 4.36 5.81 -24.73
N TYR A 143 4.25 6.97 -24.09
CA TYR A 143 4.16 8.25 -24.80
C TYR A 143 5.51 8.93 -24.94
#